data_9d656710c2b079248cf6eeac7b9ea6b3
#
_entry.id   9d656710c2b079248cf6eeac7b9ea6b3
#
_cell.length_a   1.000
_cell.length_b   1.000
_cell.length_c   1.000
_cell.angle_alpha   90.00
_cell.angle_beta   90.00
_cell.angle_gamma   90.00
#
_symmetry.space_group_name_H-M   'P 1'
#
loop_
_entity.id
_entity.type
_entity.pdbx_description
1 polymer ?
#
loop_
_entity_poly.entity_id
_entity_poly.type
_entity_poly.pdbx_seq_one_letter_code
_entity_poly.pdbx_strand_id
1 'polypeptide(L)'
;AKEKLSKIRGYQAKHFSFNVDGGRCETCKGEGSINVEMVFMADVQLPCETCNGKRFKKEVLEVAFEGKNIHDILTLTIDDAIAFFIANKQTKITQKLQPLQDVGLGYVQLGQSSSTLSGGEAQRIKLASFLVKGATKDKALFVFDEPTTGLHFHDIKKLLASFDALIDKGHSILVIEHNLDLIK
;
A
#
# COMPACT_ATOMS: atom_id res chain seq x y z
N ALA A 1 -8.93 13.91 -11.55
CA ALA A 1 -8.60 15.30 -11.35
C ALA A 1 -9.50 16.20 -12.15
N LYS A 2 -10.56 16.66 -11.55
CA LYS A 2 -11.35 17.82 -12.01
C LYS A 2 -10.59 19.12 -11.75
N GLU A 3 -9.39 19.03 -11.26
CA GLU A 3 -8.50 20.11 -10.92
C GLU A 3 -8.12 20.85 -12.19
N LYS A 4 -8.55 22.10 -12.30
CA LYS A 4 -8.24 22.99 -13.41
C LYS A 4 -6.73 23.02 -13.69
N LEU A 5 -5.90 23.03 -12.63
CA LEU A 5 -4.45 23.11 -12.72
C LEU A 5 -3.84 21.89 -13.40
N SER A 6 -4.29 20.66 -13.10
CA SER A 6 -3.82 19.42 -13.75
C SER A 6 -4.11 19.42 -15.25
N LYS A 7 -5.28 19.93 -15.65
CA LYS A 7 -5.67 20.07 -17.07
C LYS A 7 -4.86 21.14 -17.79
N ILE A 8 -4.69 22.31 -17.16
CA ILE A 8 -3.93 23.44 -17.74
C ILE A 8 -2.47 23.01 -18.00
N ARG A 9 -1.88 22.23 -17.09
CA ARG A 9 -0.50 21.72 -17.21
C ARG A 9 -0.37 20.45 -18.07
N GLY A 10 -1.47 19.93 -18.60
CA GLY A 10 -1.47 18.71 -19.43
C GLY A 10 -1.03 17.45 -18.67
N TYR A 11 -1.22 17.42 -17.33
CA TYR A 11 -0.81 16.29 -16.52
C TYR A 11 -1.70 15.07 -16.76
N GLN A 12 -1.05 13.93 -16.95
CA GLN A 12 -1.65 12.61 -17.08
C GLN A 12 -1.43 11.80 -15.79
N ALA A 13 -2.07 10.65 -15.67
CA ALA A 13 -1.93 9.76 -14.51
C ALA A 13 -0.46 9.42 -14.17
N LYS A 14 0.39 9.27 -15.19
CA LYS A 14 1.82 8.97 -15.01
C LYS A 14 2.57 10.03 -14.19
N HIS A 15 2.15 11.30 -14.27
CA HIS A 15 2.81 12.38 -13.50
C HIS A 15 2.56 12.28 -11.99
N PHE A 16 1.55 11.51 -11.58
CA PHE A 16 1.22 11.23 -10.19
C PHE A 16 1.70 9.84 -9.74
N SER A 17 2.58 9.19 -10.51
CA SER A 17 3.22 7.92 -10.15
C SER A 17 4.68 8.16 -9.80
N PHE A 18 5.12 7.60 -8.67
CA PHE A 18 6.53 7.64 -8.28
C PHE A 18 7.38 6.52 -8.95
N ASN A 19 6.73 5.59 -9.67
CA ASN A 19 7.40 4.46 -10.34
C ASN A 19 7.85 4.77 -11.77
N VAL A 20 7.34 5.85 -12.39
CA VAL A 20 7.64 6.21 -13.78
C VAL A 20 8.07 7.67 -13.91
N ASP A 21 8.81 7.97 -14.95
CA ASP A 21 9.26 9.33 -15.22
C ASP A 21 8.11 10.26 -15.62
N GLY A 22 8.27 11.52 -15.27
CA GLY A 22 7.33 12.58 -15.61
C GLY A 22 7.04 13.52 -14.44
N GLY A 23 6.60 12.99 -13.29
CA GLY A 23 6.30 13.82 -12.11
C GLY A 23 7.10 13.47 -10.86
N ARG A 24 7.79 12.32 -10.86
CA ARG A 24 8.64 11.92 -9.74
C ARG A 24 9.88 12.80 -9.61
N CYS A 25 10.45 12.89 -8.43
CA CYS A 25 11.75 13.53 -8.20
C CYS A 25 12.82 12.78 -8.98
N GLU A 26 13.59 13.49 -9.77
CA GLU A 26 14.65 12.89 -10.60
C GLU A 26 15.85 12.44 -9.79
N THR A 27 16.17 13.15 -8.71
CA THR A 27 17.30 12.84 -7.83
C THR A 27 17.14 11.50 -7.13
N CYS A 28 16.01 11.28 -6.44
CA CYS A 28 15.73 10.01 -5.74
C CYS A 28 14.88 9.05 -6.56
N LYS A 29 14.57 9.35 -7.81
CA LYS A 29 13.74 8.53 -8.72
C LYS A 29 12.41 8.11 -8.11
N GLY A 30 11.87 8.92 -7.20
CA GLY A 30 10.59 8.66 -6.55
C GLY A 30 10.67 7.90 -5.22
N GLU A 31 11.86 7.50 -4.76
CA GLU A 31 12.04 6.81 -3.48
C GLU A 31 11.82 7.71 -2.26
N GLY A 32 12.03 9.03 -2.40
CA GLY A 32 11.94 9.99 -1.30
C GLY A 32 13.19 10.00 -0.41
N SER A 33 14.06 9.00 -0.52
CA SER A 33 15.31 8.85 0.22
C SER A 33 16.46 8.51 -0.72
N ILE A 34 17.67 8.67 -0.23
CA ILE A 34 18.92 8.30 -0.91
C ILE A 34 19.66 7.36 0.03
N ASN A 35 20.09 6.21 -0.48
CA ASN A 35 20.94 5.29 0.26
C ASN A 35 22.39 5.77 0.19
N VAL A 36 23.00 5.91 1.35
CA VAL A 36 24.44 6.19 1.48
C VAL A 36 25.10 4.90 1.93
N GLU A 37 25.86 4.29 1.01
CA GLU A 37 26.64 3.09 1.30
C GLU A 37 27.76 3.41 2.28
N MET A 38 27.88 2.63 3.35
CA MET A 38 28.91 2.77 4.37
C MET A 38 29.86 1.58 4.31
N VAL A 39 31.16 1.84 4.17
CA VAL A 39 32.18 0.79 3.97
C VAL A 39 32.29 -0.21 5.14
N PHE A 40 31.93 0.20 6.37
CA PHE A 40 32.08 -0.61 7.59
C PHE A 40 30.82 -0.65 8.47
N MET A 41 29.69 -0.10 8.02
CA MET A 41 28.43 -0.04 8.75
C MET A 41 27.27 -0.32 7.81
N ALA A 42 26.09 -0.57 8.37
CA ALA A 42 24.86 -0.69 7.57
C ALA A 42 24.59 0.60 6.79
N ASP A 43 24.08 0.46 5.57
CA ASP A 43 23.69 1.60 4.73
C ASP A 43 22.69 2.50 5.46
N VAL A 44 22.86 3.81 5.30
CA VAL A 44 21.98 4.80 5.91
C VAL A 44 21.09 5.41 4.85
N GLN A 45 19.78 5.39 5.12
CA GLN A 45 18.80 6.07 4.29
C GLN A 45 18.60 7.51 4.78
N LEU A 46 18.93 8.47 3.93
CA LEU A 46 18.71 9.88 4.20
C LEU A 46 17.57 10.42 3.33
N PRO A 47 16.72 11.33 3.87
CA PRO A 47 15.70 12.00 3.07
C PRO A 47 16.36 12.71 1.87
N CYS A 48 15.75 12.59 0.70
CA CYS A 48 16.21 13.28 -0.48
C CYS A 48 16.06 14.80 -0.31
N GLU A 49 17.15 15.56 -0.31
CA GLU A 49 17.14 17.01 -0.12
C GLU A 49 16.37 17.75 -1.23
N THR A 50 16.40 17.25 -2.47
CA THR A 50 15.73 17.87 -3.61
C THR A 50 14.21 17.91 -3.43
N CYS A 51 13.62 16.84 -2.97
CA CYS A 51 12.17 16.74 -2.76
C CYS A 51 11.75 16.72 -1.28
N ASN A 52 12.70 16.83 -0.35
CA ASN A 52 12.45 16.73 1.09
C ASN A 52 11.60 15.52 1.48
N GLY A 53 11.91 14.36 0.94
CA GLY A 53 11.18 13.13 1.18
C GLY A 53 9.85 12.99 0.43
N LYS A 54 9.39 14.00 -0.31
CA LYS A 54 8.04 14.05 -0.91
C LYS A 54 7.90 13.27 -2.21
N ARG A 55 8.97 12.70 -2.76
CA ARG A 55 8.99 11.83 -3.94
C ARG A 55 8.68 12.47 -5.29
N PHE A 56 8.05 13.64 -5.32
CA PHE A 56 7.56 14.31 -6.52
C PHE A 56 8.21 15.67 -6.73
N LYS A 57 8.14 16.17 -7.97
CA LYS A 57 8.49 17.53 -8.33
C LYS A 57 7.54 18.53 -7.66
N LYS A 58 8.04 19.73 -7.33
CA LYS A 58 7.23 20.77 -6.66
C LYS A 58 5.98 21.11 -7.44
N GLU A 59 6.06 21.21 -8.75
CA GLU A 59 4.96 21.56 -9.64
C GLU A 59 3.82 20.51 -9.63
N VAL A 60 4.16 19.23 -9.41
CA VAL A 60 3.17 18.16 -9.27
C VAL A 60 2.46 18.24 -7.92
N LEU A 61 3.18 18.63 -6.87
CA LEU A 61 2.64 18.78 -5.51
C LEU A 61 1.68 19.99 -5.37
N GLU A 62 1.69 20.93 -6.32
CA GLU A 62 0.72 22.04 -6.35
C GLU A 62 -0.68 21.54 -6.75
N VAL A 63 -0.81 20.38 -7.41
CA VAL A 63 -2.09 19.79 -7.76
C VAL A 63 -2.66 19.08 -6.54
N ALA A 64 -3.81 19.54 -6.06
CA ALA A 64 -4.49 18.95 -4.92
C ALA A 64 -5.86 18.39 -5.33
N PHE A 65 -6.29 17.34 -4.67
CA PHE A 65 -7.65 16.81 -4.71
C PHE A 65 -8.25 16.96 -3.30
N GLU A 66 -9.32 17.74 -3.19
CA GLU A 66 -9.99 18.01 -1.90
C GLU A 66 -8.99 18.42 -0.79
N GLY A 67 -8.11 19.36 -1.13
CA GLY A 67 -7.11 19.92 -0.22
C GLY A 67 -5.85 19.07 0.01
N LYS A 68 -5.75 17.86 -0.56
CA LYS A 68 -4.59 16.98 -0.41
C LYS A 68 -3.86 16.79 -1.75
N ASN A 69 -2.56 17.02 -1.78
CA ASN A 69 -1.71 16.67 -2.92
C ASN A 69 -1.35 15.17 -2.91
N ILE A 70 -0.63 14.70 -3.93
CA ILE A 70 -0.29 13.27 -4.04
C ILE A 70 0.60 12.78 -2.89
N HIS A 71 1.49 13.61 -2.36
CA HIS A 71 2.30 13.24 -1.20
C HIS A 71 1.42 13.09 0.04
N ASP A 72 0.50 14.04 0.30
CA ASP A 72 -0.42 13.96 1.44
C ASP A 72 -1.30 12.71 1.37
N ILE A 73 -1.72 12.31 0.16
CA ILE A 73 -2.47 11.06 -0.04
C ILE A 73 -1.61 9.84 0.27
N LEU A 74 -0.34 9.83 -0.17
CA LEU A 74 0.57 8.69 0.07
C LEU A 74 0.98 8.54 1.54
N THR A 75 0.91 9.60 2.34
CA THR A 75 1.17 9.55 3.78
C THR A 75 -0.03 9.10 4.61
N LEU A 76 -1.22 9.03 4.02
CA LEU A 76 -2.38 8.46 4.71
C LEU A 76 -2.16 6.97 4.97
N THR A 77 -2.66 6.50 6.11
CA THR A 77 -2.87 5.07 6.33
C THR A 77 -3.96 4.56 5.40
N ILE A 78 -4.05 3.25 5.20
CA ILE A 78 -5.12 2.65 4.39
C ILE A 78 -6.48 3.01 4.98
N ASP A 79 -6.63 2.98 6.31
CA ASP A 79 -7.88 3.35 6.99
C ASP A 79 -8.26 4.81 6.75
N ASP A 80 -7.32 5.74 6.94
CA ASP A 80 -7.53 7.16 6.68
C ASP A 80 -7.83 7.44 5.21
N ALA A 81 -7.15 6.75 4.31
CA ALA A 81 -7.39 6.89 2.87
C ALA A 81 -8.78 6.39 2.47
N ILE A 82 -9.24 5.26 3.02
CA ILE A 82 -10.61 4.77 2.81
C ILE A 82 -11.62 5.81 3.29
N ALA A 83 -11.46 6.32 4.52
CA ALA A 83 -12.34 7.35 5.07
C ALA A 83 -12.35 8.61 4.19
N PHE A 84 -11.18 9.09 3.77
CA PHE A 84 -11.04 10.25 2.89
C PHE A 84 -11.74 10.04 1.53
N PHE A 85 -11.54 8.87 0.90
CA PHE A 85 -12.13 8.61 -0.41
C PHE A 85 -13.63 8.31 -0.34
N ILE A 86 -14.15 7.77 0.76
CA ILE A 86 -15.61 7.63 1.02
C ILE A 86 -16.23 9.03 1.12
N ALA A 87 -15.68 9.91 1.95
CA ALA A 87 -16.17 11.28 2.13
C ALA A 87 -16.22 12.05 0.80
N ASN A 88 -15.28 11.75 -0.11
CA ASN A 88 -15.18 12.41 -1.41
C ASN A 88 -15.80 11.58 -2.56
N LYS A 89 -16.65 10.60 -2.26
CA LYS A 89 -17.41 9.79 -3.23
C LYS A 89 -16.55 9.06 -4.29
N GLN A 90 -15.33 8.66 -3.91
CA GLN A 90 -14.39 7.95 -4.80
C GLN A 90 -14.48 6.43 -4.61
N THR A 91 -15.67 5.86 -4.84
CA THR A 91 -15.98 4.44 -4.58
C THR A 91 -15.04 3.44 -5.26
N LYS A 92 -14.57 3.75 -6.48
CA LYS A 92 -13.62 2.88 -7.20
C LYS A 92 -12.27 2.74 -6.49
N ILE A 93 -11.81 3.81 -5.81
CA ILE A 93 -10.56 3.77 -5.05
C ILE A 93 -10.80 3.01 -3.75
N THR A 94 -11.88 3.30 -3.06
CA THR A 94 -12.26 2.62 -1.82
C THR A 94 -12.36 1.10 -2.02
N GLN A 95 -13.05 0.64 -3.08
CA GLN A 95 -13.15 -0.78 -3.40
C GLN A 95 -11.80 -1.47 -3.62
N LYS A 96 -10.78 -0.74 -4.12
CA LYS A 96 -9.44 -1.29 -4.29
C LYS A 96 -8.63 -1.31 -2.99
N LEU A 97 -8.92 -0.42 -2.06
CA LEU A 97 -8.23 -0.35 -0.77
C LEU A 97 -8.85 -1.29 0.26
N GLN A 98 -10.17 -1.56 0.16
CA GLN A 98 -10.90 -2.39 1.11
C GLN A 98 -10.23 -3.75 1.40
N PRO A 99 -9.78 -4.53 0.39
CA PRO A 99 -9.12 -5.80 0.66
C PRO A 99 -7.82 -5.69 1.48
N LEU A 100 -7.13 -4.55 1.42
CA LEU A 100 -5.95 -4.30 2.27
C LEU A 100 -6.36 -4.08 3.74
N GLN A 101 -7.47 -3.38 3.96
CA GLN A 101 -8.05 -3.23 5.30
C GLN A 101 -8.55 -4.57 5.84
N ASP A 102 -9.21 -5.38 4.99
CA ASP A 102 -9.79 -6.68 5.35
C ASP A 102 -8.73 -7.69 5.80
N VAL A 103 -7.49 -7.58 5.30
CA VAL A 103 -6.36 -8.42 5.75
C VAL A 103 -5.58 -7.81 6.92
N GLY A 104 -6.11 -6.78 7.59
CA GLY A 104 -5.49 -6.17 8.76
C GLY A 104 -4.33 -5.23 8.47
N LEU A 105 -4.26 -4.63 7.28
CA LEU A 105 -3.23 -3.67 6.89
C LEU A 105 -3.69 -2.20 6.98
N GLY A 106 -4.78 -1.92 7.69
CA GLY A 106 -5.37 -0.59 7.81
C GLY A 106 -4.41 0.49 8.28
N TYR A 107 -3.45 0.13 9.12
CA TYR A 107 -2.43 1.03 9.69
C TYR A 107 -1.27 1.36 8.73
N VAL A 108 -1.08 0.59 7.65
CA VAL A 108 0.02 0.76 6.70
C VAL A 108 -0.22 1.99 5.83
N GLN A 109 0.80 2.80 5.60
CA GLN A 109 0.69 3.97 4.72
C GLN A 109 0.66 3.56 3.25
N LEU A 110 -0.15 4.26 2.43
CA LEU A 110 -0.25 4.02 0.99
C LEU A 110 1.10 4.14 0.25
N GLY A 111 1.95 5.01 0.72
CA GLY A 111 3.28 5.26 0.16
C GLY A 111 4.41 4.50 0.84
N GLN A 112 4.12 3.54 1.72
CA GLN A 112 5.17 2.77 2.41
C GLN A 112 6.03 1.98 1.41
N SER A 113 7.35 2.02 1.61
CA SER A 113 8.27 1.25 0.77
C SER A 113 8.12 -0.24 1.06
N SER A 114 8.17 -1.06 0.02
CA SER A 114 8.15 -2.52 0.18
C SER A 114 9.32 -3.07 0.99
N SER A 115 10.44 -2.36 1.01
CA SER A 115 11.63 -2.72 1.81
C SER A 115 11.44 -2.53 3.31
N THR A 116 10.44 -1.77 3.73
CA THR A 116 10.13 -1.51 5.15
C THR A 116 9.00 -2.38 5.68
N LEU A 117 8.41 -3.21 4.82
CA LEU A 117 7.35 -4.14 5.21
C LEU A 117 7.94 -5.37 5.91
N SER A 118 7.30 -5.82 6.98
CA SER A 118 7.57 -7.12 7.58
C SER A 118 7.18 -8.26 6.65
N GLY A 119 7.72 -9.47 6.89
CA GLY A 119 7.35 -10.66 6.13
C GLY A 119 5.84 -10.92 6.13
N GLY A 120 5.19 -10.83 7.30
CA GLY A 120 3.75 -10.99 7.44
C GLY A 120 2.94 -9.90 6.68
N GLU A 121 3.38 -8.63 6.70
CA GLU A 121 2.73 -7.56 5.92
C GLU A 121 2.83 -7.83 4.42
N ALA A 122 4.00 -8.23 3.93
CA ALA A 122 4.20 -8.57 2.53
C ALA A 122 3.32 -9.75 2.08
N GLN A 123 3.15 -10.77 2.93
CA GLN A 123 2.24 -11.89 2.67
C GLN A 123 0.79 -11.42 2.61
N ARG A 124 0.34 -10.57 3.55
CA ARG A 124 -1.02 -10.03 3.57
C ARG A 124 -1.33 -9.13 2.37
N ILE A 125 -0.35 -8.36 1.87
CA ILE A 125 -0.52 -7.60 0.61
C ILE A 125 -0.76 -8.56 -0.57
N LYS A 126 0.00 -9.65 -0.65
CA LYS A 126 -0.23 -10.69 -1.67
C LYS A 126 -1.63 -11.29 -1.54
N LEU A 127 -2.06 -11.65 -0.32
CA LEU A 127 -3.40 -12.15 -0.04
C LEU A 127 -4.48 -11.17 -0.53
N ALA A 128 -4.39 -9.88 -0.17
CA ALA A 128 -5.32 -8.85 -0.62
C ALA A 128 -5.40 -8.78 -2.15
N SER A 129 -4.27 -8.93 -2.85
CA SER A 129 -4.23 -8.91 -4.32
C SER A 129 -5.03 -10.05 -4.97
N PHE A 130 -5.10 -11.20 -4.34
CA PHE A 130 -5.92 -12.34 -4.79
C PHE A 130 -7.41 -12.11 -4.51
N LEU A 131 -7.74 -11.49 -3.38
CA LEU A 131 -9.13 -11.14 -3.05
C LEU A 131 -9.72 -10.17 -4.08
N VAL A 132 -8.92 -9.20 -4.58
CA VAL A 132 -9.34 -8.23 -5.60
C VAL A 132 -9.59 -8.87 -6.97
N LYS A 133 -8.75 -9.85 -7.37
CA LYS A 133 -8.82 -10.44 -8.72
C LYS A 133 -10.07 -11.26 -9.01
N GLY A 134 -10.87 -11.54 -7.99
CA GLY A 134 -12.08 -12.38 -8.14
C GLY A 134 -11.75 -13.87 -8.33
N ALA A 135 -12.78 -14.66 -8.63
CA ALA A 135 -12.62 -16.10 -8.84
C ALA A 135 -11.78 -16.37 -10.10
N THR A 136 -10.54 -16.78 -9.92
CA THR A 136 -9.77 -17.43 -10.99
C THR A 136 -10.31 -18.86 -11.16
N LYS A 137 -10.36 -19.36 -12.40
CA LYS A 137 -10.77 -20.74 -12.67
C LYS A 137 -9.81 -21.78 -12.08
N ASP A 138 -8.59 -21.37 -11.79
CA ASP A 138 -7.52 -22.22 -11.28
C ASP A 138 -7.52 -22.23 -9.75
N LYS A 139 -7.58 -23.44 -9.19
CA LYS A 139 -7.40 -23.65 -7.76
C LYS A 139 -5.94 -23.42 -7.36
N ALA A 140 -5.71 -22.68 -6.30
CA ALA A 140 -4.37 -22.39 -5.78
C ALA A 140 -4.21 -22.95 -4.37
N LEU A 141 -2.99 -23.34 -4.03
CA LEU A 141 -2.56 -23.59 -2.66
C LEU A 141 -1.80 -22.38 -2.16
N PHE A 142 -2.29 -21.79 -1.08
CA PHE A 142 -1.64 -20.68 -0.38
C PHE A 142 -0.89 -21.22 0.83
N VAL A 143 0.37 -20.89 0.97
CA VAL A 143 1.18 -21.21 2.14
C VAL A 143 1.55 -19.91 2.85
N PHE A 144 1.15 -19.77 4.10
CA PHE A 144 1.45 -18.63 4.95
C PHE A 144 2.34 -19.05 6.10
N ASP A 145 3.42 -18.30 6.30
CA ASP A 145 4.37 -18.49 7.40
C ASP A 145 4.23 -17.31 8.37
N GLU A 146 3.77 -17.62 9.58
CA GLU A 146 3.47 -16.64 10.65
C GLU A 146 2.68 -15.39 10.18
N PRO A 147 1.53 -15.54 9.51
CA PRO A 147 0.80 -14.41 8.95
C PRO A 147 0.20 -13.47 10.01
N THR A 148 0.14 -13.89 11.29
CA THR A 148 -0.34 -13.06 12.39
C THR A 148 0.73 -12.18 13.02
N THR A 149 2.00 -12.31 12.60
CA THR A 149 3.09 -11.50 13.15
C THR A 149 2.80 -10.00 13.02
N GLY A 150 2.84 -9.30 14.15
CA GLY A 150 2.56 -7.85 14.24
C GLY A 150 1.09 -7.48 14.19
N LEU A 151 0.15 -8.45 14.18
CA LEU A 151 -1.28 -8.16 14.23
C LEU A 151 -1.80 -8.05 15.66
N HIS A 152 -2.72 -7.09 15.85
CA HIS A 152 -3.57 -7.04 17.03
C HIS A 152 -4.68 -8.10 16.93
N PHE A 153 -5.18 -8.59 18.07
CA PHE A 153 -6.23 -9.62 18.14
C PHE A 153 -7.45 -9.36 17.23
N HIS A 154 -7.87 -8.11 17.13
CA HIS A 154 -8.98 -7.71 16.25
C HIS A 154 -8.68 -7.95 14.77
N ASP A 155 -7.44 -7.77 14.36
CA ASP A 155 -7.02 -7.92 12.95
C ASP A 155 -6.81 -9.39 12.57
N ILE A 156 -6.51 -10.25 13.55
CA ILE A 156 -6.47 -11.71 13.35
C ILE A 156 -7.83 -12.22 12.87
N LYS A 157 -8.94 -11.73 13.43
CA LYS A 157 -10.29 -12.11 12.97
C LYS A 157 -10.56 -11.70 11.52
N LYS A 158 -10.10 -10.53 11.11
CA LYS A 158 -10.22 -10.08 9.71
C LYS A 158 -9.39 -10.96 8.77
N LEU A 159 -8.17 -11.32 9.19
CA LEU A 159 -7.31 -12.24 8.42
C LEU A 159 -7.99 -13.61 8.25
N LEU A 160 -8.56 -14.18 9.31
CA LEU A 160 -9.31 -15.45 9.25
C LEU A 160 -10.48 -15.35 8.28
N ALA A 161 -11.30 -14.30 8.34
CA ALA A 161 -12.40 -14.10 7.40
C ALA A 161 -11.89 -14.00 5.94
N SER A 162 -10.70 -13.48 5.72
CA SER A 162 -10.08 -13.44 4.40
C SER A 162 -9.62 -14.82 3.93
N PHE A 163 -9.18 -15.68 4.84
CA PHE A 163 -8.87 -17.08 4.55
C PHE A 163 -10.15 -17.87 4.18
N ASP A 164 -11.20 -17.71 4.96
CA ASP A 164 -12.51 -18.32 4.67
C ASP A 164 -13.01 -17.92 3.28
N ALA A 165 -12.90 -16.64 2.93
CA ALA A 165 -13.29 -16.15 1.61
C ALA A 165 -12.49 -16.76 0.45
N LEU A 166 -11.22 -17.17 0.67
CA LEU A 166 -10.44 -17.90 -0.34
C LEU A 166 -10.85 -19.38 -0.40
N ILE A 167 -11.10 -20.01 0.75
CA ILE A 167 -11.55 -21.40 0.84
C ILE A 167 -12.90 -21.54 0.14
N ASP A 168 -13.83 -20.61 0.36
CA ASP A 168 -15.15 -20.57 -0.30
C ASP A 168 -15.04 -20.46 -1.83
N LYS A 169 -13.97 -19.83 -2.32
CA LYS A 169 -13.64 -19.77 -3.76
C LYS A 169 -12.98 -21.06 -4.29
N GLY A 170 -12.78 -22.06 -3.44
CA GLY A 170 -12.22 -23.36 -3.78
C GLY A 170 -10.69 -23.43 -3.76
N HIS A 171 -10.02 -22.49 -3.13
CA HIS A 171 -8.59 -22.53 -2.87
C HIS A 171 -8.26 -23.35 -1.63
N SER A 172 -7.01 -23.75 -1.47
CA SER A 172 -6.49 -24.41 -0.27
C SER A 172 -5.51 -23.50 0.46
N ILE A 173 -5.54 -23.52 1.80
CA ILE A 173 -4.66 -22.71 2.64
C ILE A 173 -3.94 -23.62 3.61
N LEU A 174 -2.61 -23.45 3.68
CA LEU A 174 -1.73 -24.02 4.69
C LEU A 174 -1.12 -22.87 5.50
N VAL A 175 -1.30 -22.91 6.81
CA VAL A 175 -0.77 -21.90 7.73
C VAL A 175 0.22 -22.55 8.68
N ILE A 176 1.40 -21.95 8.82
CA ILE A 176 2.41 -22.28 9.83
C ILE A 176 2.31 -21.16 10.87
N GLU A 177 1.95 -21.50 12.11
CA GLU A 177 1.67 -20.50 13.15
C GLU A 177 1.99 -21.02 14.56
N HIS A 178 2.29 -20.05 15.44
CA HIS A 178 2.47 -20.27 16.87
C HIS A 178 1.37 -19.60 17.72
N ASN A 179 0.52 -18.79 17.08
CA ASN A 179 -0.57 -18.08 17.74
C ASN A 179 -1.73 -19.03 18.00
N LEU A 180 -1.98 -19.32 19.30
CA LEU A 180 -3.04 -20.23 19.73
C LEU A 180 -4.47 -19.74 19.39
N ASP A 181 -4.67 -18.45 19.19
CA ASP A 181 -5.97 -17.90 18.80
C ASP A 181 -6.30 -18.18 17.33
N LEU A 182 -5.31 -18.50 16.52
CA LEU A 182 -5.48 -18.93 15.13
C LEU A 182 -5.62 -20.45 15.01
N ILE A 183 -4.97 -21.22 15.91
CA ILE A 183 -4.90 -22.69 15.83
C ILE A 183 -6.18 -23.36 16.37
N LYS A 184 -6.95 -22.67 17.18
CA LYS A 184 -8.24 -23.14 17.74
C LYS A 184 -9.38 -23.04 16.76
#